data_9847d16d585c8de7052cd5620b3e1a5a
#
_entry.id   9847d16d585c8de7052cd5620b3e1a5a
#
_cell.length_a   1.000
_cell.length_b   1.000
_cell.length_c   1.000
_cell.angle_alpha   90.00
_cell.angle_beta   90.00
_cell.angle_gamma   90.00
#
_symmetry.space_group_name_H-M   'P 1'
#
loop_
_entity.id
_entity.type
_entity.pdbx_description
1 polymer ?
#
loop_
_entity_poly.entity_id
_entity_poly.type
_entity_poly.pdbx_seq_one_letter_code
_entity_poly.pdbx_strand_id
1 'polypeptide(L)'
;MPNQVHCAHILVKTEKEAQTVLDRLSKGEKFSNIAKEVSRDPGSGKRGGDLGWFTRGKMVKEFEQAAFALQKGQTSPIVKTKFGYHIIRRLE
;
A
#
# COMPACT_ATOMS: atom_id res chain seq x y z
N MET A 1 -8.89 -16.29 -12.34
CA MET A 1 -8.21 -15.63 -11.22
C MET A 1 -6.95 -14.98 -11.73
N PRO A 2 -6.72 -13.72 -11.40
CA PRO A 2 -5.50 -13.05 -11.85
C PRO A 2 -4.27 -13.64 -11.15
N ASN A 3 -3.21 -13.83 -11.91
CA ASN A 3 -1.91 -14.22 -11.37
C ASN A 3 -1.10 -13.02 -10.95
N GLN A 4 -1.52 -11.82 -11.35
CA GLN A 4 -0.84 -10.58 -11.07
C GLN A 4 -1.82 -9.53 -10.59
N VAL A 5 -1.34 -8.62 -9.76
CA VAL A 5 -2.10 -7.45 -9.36
C VAL A 5 -1.20 -6.23 -9.48
N HIS A 6 -1.82 -5.08 -9.72
CA HIS A 6 -1.12 -3.80 -9.77
C HIS A 6 -1.54 -3.01 -8.54
N CYS A 7 -0.61 -2.78 -7.64
CA CYS A 7 -0.89 -2.13 -6.37
C CYS A 7 0.03 -0.94 -6.13
N ALA A 8 -0.43 -0.06 -5.26
CA ALA A 8 0.38 0.98 -4.66
C ALA A 8 0.38 0.75 -3.16
N HIS A 9 1.40 1.25 -2.46
CA HIS A 9 1.42 1.19 -1.02
C HIS A 9 2.05 2.43 -0.41
N ILE A 10 1.74 2.64 0.86
CA ILE A 10 2.37 3.65 1.69
C ILE A 10 2.97 2.91 2.86
N LEU A 11 4.29 3.00 3.02
CA LEU A 11 5.02 2.35 4.11
C LEU A 11 5.37 3.40 5.14
N VAL A 12 5.00 3.13 6.39
CA VAL A 12 5.35 4.02 7.51
C VAL A 12 5.94 3.20 8.65
N LYS A 13 6.53 3.89 9.61
CA LYS A 13 7.31 3.25 10.65
C LYS A 13 6.47 2.77 11.83
N THR A 14 5.36 3.44 12.12
CA THR A 14 4.53 3.12 13.30
C THR A 14 3.08 2.94 12.91
N GLU A 15 2.37 2.20 13.76
CA GLU A 15 0.94 1.98 13.56
C GLU A 15 0.18 3.30 13.63
N LYS A 16 0.61 4.21 14.50
CA LYS A 16 -0.02 5.51 14.63
C LYS A 16 0.07 6.31 13.34
N GLU A 17 1.24 6.28 12.70
CA GLU A 17 1.41 6.94 11.39
C GLU A 17 0.50 6.31 10.35
N ALA A 18 0.36 4.97 10.37
CA ALA A 18 -0.53 4.28 9.44
C ALA A 18 -1.98 4.70 9.66
N GLN A 19 -2.39 4.85 10.91
CA GLN A 19 -3.74 5.31 11.22
C GLN A 19 -3.96 6.74 10.69
N THR A 20 -2.96 7.60 10.82
CA THR A 20 -3.02 8.95 10.26
C THR A 20 -3.22 8.91 8.75
N VAL A 21 -2.53 8.01 8.06
CA VAL A 21 -2.71 7.83 6.61
C VAL A 21 -4.15 7.46 6.31
N LEU A 22 -4.72 6.48 7.03
CA LEU A 22 -6.11 6.09 6.82
C LEU A 22 -7.07 7.25 7.05
N ASP A 23 -6.81 8.05 8.09
CA ASP A 23 -7.65 9.21 8.40
C ASP A 23 -7.61 10.23 7.26
N ARG A 24 -6.42 10.48 6.71
CA ARG A 24 -6.26 11.41 5.59
C ARG A 24 -6.99 10.92 4.35
N LEU A 25 -6.91 9.62 4.08
CA LEU A 25 -7.64 9.01 2.95
C LEU A 25 -9.14 9.17 3.14
N SER A 26 -9.64 8.96 4.36
CA SER A 26 -11.07 9.08 4.63
C SER A 26 -11.58 10.52 4.45
N LYS A 27 -10.68 11.50 4.56
CA LYS A 27 -11.01 12.90 4.35
C LYS A 27 -10.91 13.32 2.88
N GLY A 28 -10.58 12.38 2.00
CA GLY A 28 -10.57 12.65 0.57
C GLY A 28 -9.21 13.02 -0.02
N GLU A 29 -8.14 12.96 0.77
CA GLU A 29 -6.80 13.20 0.21
C GLU A 29 -6.41 12.07 -0.72
N LYS A 30 -5.65 12.39 -1.76
CA LYS A 30 -5.24 11.40 -2.75
C LYS A 30 -4.15 10.49 -2.22
N PHE A 31 -4.31 9.20 -2.43
CA PHE A 31 -3.34 8.18 -2.01
C PHE A 31 -1.94 8.52 -2.51
N SER A 32 -1.81 8.87 -3.80
CA SER A 32 -0.51 9.16 -4.39
C SER A 32 0.17 10.35 -3.75
N ASN A 33 -0.58 11.38 -3.36
CA ASN A 33 0.00 12.57 -2.72
C ASN A 33 0.50 12.22 -1.33
N ILE A 34 -0.25 11.44 -0.57
CA ILE A 34 0.18 11.01 0.76
C ILE A 34 1.44 10.16 0.64
N ALA A 35 1.46 9.23 -0.32
CA ALA A 35 2.63 8.37 -0.53
C ALA A 35 3.89 9.19 -0.80
N LYS A 36 3.78 10.20 -1.68
CA LYS A 36 4.92 11.06 -2.00
C LYS A 36 5.43 11.81 -0.78
N GLU A 37 4.53 12.17 0.10
CA GLU A 37 4.86 12.97 1.28
C GLU A 37 5.45 12.12 2.40
N VAL A 38 4.86 10.96 2.71
CA VAL A 38 5.17 10.26 3.96
C VAL A 38 5.72 8.85 3.78
N SER A 39 5.62 8.25 2.60
CA SER A 39 6.05 6.85 2.45
C SER A 39 7.54 6.72 2.67
N ARG A 40 7.91 5.70 3.46
CA ARG A 40 9.30 5.42 3.76
C ARG A 40 9.93 4.44 2.77
N ASP A 41 9.19 4.11 1.71
CA ASP A 41 9.73 3.35 0.59
C ASP A 41 10.11 4.34 -0.51
N PRO A 42 11.37 4.76 -0.59
CA PRO A 42 11.75 5.83 -1.52
C PRO A 42 11.56 5.44 -2.98
N GLY A 43 11.68 4.16 -3.29
CA GLY A 43 11.51 3.70 -4.66
C GLY A 43 10.11 3.92 -5.18
N SER A 44 9.10 3.48 -4.43
CA SER A 44 7.71 3.63 -4.87
C SER A 44 7.12 4.96 -4.43
N GLY A 45 7.62 5.55 -3.33
CA GLY A 45 7.09 6.82 -2.83
C GLY A 45 7.11 7.91 -3.89
N LYS A 46 8.18 7.99 -4.65
CA LYS A 46 8.32 8.98 -5.73
C LYS A 46 7.25 8.82 -6.80
N ARG A 47 6.75 7.60 -6.97
CA ARG A 47 5.71 7.28 -7.96
C ARG A 47 4.32 7.23 -7.33
N GLY A 48 4.13 7.89 -6.20
CA GLY A 48 2.83 7.88 -5.54
C GLY A 48 2.51 6.54 -4.88
N GLY A 49 3.53 5.76 -4.56
CA GLY A 49 3.39 4.45 -3.96
C GLY A 49 3.28 3.31 -4.95
N ASP A 50 3.30 3.60 -6.24
CA ASP A 50 3.07 2.60 -7.29
C ASP A 50 4.18 1.56 -7.32
N LEU A 51 3.78 0.30 -7.12
CA LEU A 51 4.70 -0.85 -7.13
C LEU A 51 4.72 -1.57 -8.48
N GLY A 52 3.83 -1.16 -9.40
CA GLY A 52 3.65 -1.88 -10.65
C GLY A 52 2.93 -3.20 -10.46
N TRP A 53 3.03 -4.06 -11.45
CA TRP A 53 2.42 -5.38 -11.42
C TRP A 53 3.35 -6.37 -10.73
N PHE A 54 2.78 -7.26 -9.95
CA PHE A 54 3.57 -8.33 -9.33
C PHE A 54 2.73 -9.59 -9.16
N THR A 55 3.45 -10.72 -9.14
CA THR A 55 2.84 -12.04 -8.95
C THR A 55 2.97 -12.45 -7.50
N ARG A 56 2.30 -13.56 -7.15
CA ARG A 56 2.56 -14.19 -5.86
C ARG A 56 4.01 -14.63 -5.81
N GLY A 57 4.59 -14.60 -4.62
CA GLY A 57 6.00 -14.96 -4.41
C GLY A 57 6.99 -13.82 -4.54
N LYS A 58 6.54 -12.63 -4.92
CA LYS A 58 7.42 -11.46 -5.06
C LYS A 58 7.52 -10.63 -3.79
N MET A 59 6.41 -10.54 -3.04
CA MET A 59 6.33 -9.71 -1.83
C MET A 59 6.35 -10.60 -0.60
N VAL A 60 6.63 -10.00 0.56
CA VAL A 60 6.52 -10.76 1.81
C VAL A 60 5.08 -11.23 1.98
N LYS A 61 4.93 -12.35 2.70
CA LYS A 61 3.68 -13.09 2.75
C LYS A 61 2.50 -12.24 3.23
N GLU A 62 2.69 -11.46 4.28
CA GLU A 62 1.61 -10.63 4.84
C GLU A 62 1.12 -9.61 3.82
N PHE A 63 2.06 -8.99 3.10
CA PHE A 63 1.74 -8.03 2.06
C PHE A 63 0.98 -8.71 0.92
N GLU A 64 1.50 -9.83 0.46
CA GLU A 64 0.90 -10.57 -0.64
C GLU A 64 -0.53 -10.97 -0.33
N GLN A 65 -0.77 -11.54 0.84
CA GLN A 65 -2.11 -11.97 1.23
C GLN A 65 -3.09 -10.80 1.21
N ALA A 66 -2.67 -9.65 1.76
CA ALA A 66 -3.53 -8.48 1.79
C ALA A 66 -3.79 -7.94 0.39
N ALA A 67 -2.74 -7.84 -0.42
CA ALA A 67 -2.86 -7.28 -1.78
C ALA A 67 -3.80 -8.12 -2.65
N PHE A 68 -3.63 -9.44 -2.63
CA PHE A 68 -4.44 -10.33 -3.46
C PHE A 68 -5.87 -10.49 -2.95
N ALA A 69 -6.13 -10.13 -1.70
CA ALA A 69 -7.48 -10.15 -1.16
C ALA A 69 -8.29 -8.91 -1.52
N LEU A 70 -7.63 -7.85 -2.00
CA LEU A 70 -8.31 -6.62 -2.38
C LEU A 70 -8.96 -6.76 -3.74
N GLN A 71 -10.09 -6.08 -3.92
CA GLN A 71 -10.69 -5.89 -5.23
C GLN A 71 -10.15 -4.58 -5.81
N LYS A 72 -10.23 -4.45 -7.13
CA LYS A 72 -9.79 -3.24 -7.81
C LYS A 72 -10.40 -2.00 -7.16
N GLY A 73 -9.55 -1.04 -6.84
CA GLY A 73 -9.97 0.22 -6.22
C GLY A 73 -10.07 0.20 -4.72
N GLN A 74 -9.93 -0.98 -4.08
CA GLN A 74 -10.01 -1.07 -2.63
C GLN A 74 -8.68 -0.71 -1.97
N THR A 75 -8.80 -0.18 -0.75
CA THR A 75 -7.67 0.12 0.12
C THR A 75 -7.70 -0.85 1.30
N SER A 76 -6.53 -1.37 1.66
CA SER A 76 -6.42 -2.33 2.76
C SER A 76 -6.54 -1.68 4.12
N PRO A 77 -6.83 -2.47 5.16
CA PRO A 77 -6.53 -2.03 6.52
C PRO A 77 -5.02 -1.97 6.70
N ILE A 78 -4.57 -1.63 7.92
CA ILE A 78 -3.15 -1.58 8.23
C ILE A 78 -2.57 -3.00 8.15
N VAL A 79 -1.47 -3.15 7.40
CA VAL A 79 -0.79 -4.44 7.22
C VAL A 79 0.61 -4.33 7.81
N LYS A 80 0.90 -5.13 8.83
CA LYS A 80 2.23 -5.14 9.44
C LYS A 80 3.12 -6.18 8.76
N THR A 81 4.34 -5.74 8.41
CA THR A 81 5.37 -6.65 7.91
C THR A 81 6.68 -6.34 8.64
N LYS A 82 7.74 -7.08 8.30
CA LYS A 82 9.06 -6.81 8.88
C LYS A 82 9.60 -5.42 8.50
N PHE A 83 9.06 -4.80 7.46
CA PHE A 83 9.50 -3.47 7.02
C PHE A 83 8.80 -2.34 7.77
N GLY A 84 7.66 -2.59 8.38
CA GLY A 84 6.87 -1.58 9.07
C GLY A 84 5.38 -1.80 8.82
N TYR A 85 4.65 -0.71 8.64
CA TYR A 85 3.20 -0.74 8.48
C TYR A 85 2.84 -0.20 7.11
N HIS A 86 2.02 -0.96 6.39
CA HIS A 86 1.63 -0.66 5.01
C HIS A 86 0.16 -0.35 4.91
N ILE A 87 -0.18 0.61 4.05
CA ILE A 87 -1.53 0.78 3.53
C ILE A 87 -1.43 0.47 2.05
N ILE A 88 -2.20 -0.49 1.58
CA ILE A 88 -2.11 -1.01 0.21
C ILE A 88 -3.37 -0.64 -0.54
N ARG A 89 -3.23 -0.21 -1.79
CA ARG A 89 -4.36 0.05 -2.67
C ARG A 89 -4.20 -0.77 -3.93
N ARG A 90 -5.25 -1.50 -4.29
CA ARG A 90 -5.22 -2.25 -5.54
C ARG A 90 -5.71 -1.36 -6.68
N LEU A 91 -4.82 -1.14 -7.64
CA LEU A 91 -5.11 -0.27 -8.78
C LEU A 91 -5.77 -1.05 -9.93
N GLU A 92 -5.32 -2.30 -10.12
CA GLU A 92 -5.89 -3.16 -11.17
C GLU A 92 -5.90 -4.64 -10.81
#